data_9498bb0f9435d8c6cbd4d9567af61011
#
_entry.id   9498bb0f9435d8c6cbd4d9567af61011
#
_cell.length_a   1.000
_cell.length_b   1.000
_cell.length_c   1.000
_cell.angle_alpha   90.00
_cell.angle_beta   90.00
_cell.angle_gamma   90.00
#
_symmetry.space_group_name_H-M   'P 1'
#
loop_
_entity.id
_entity.type
_entity.pdbx_description
1 polymer ?
#
loop_
_entity_poly.entity_id
_entity_poly.type
_entity_poly.pdbx_seq_one_letter_code
_entity_poly.pdbx_strand_id
1 'polypeptide(L)'
;MAGQPSEQAAVGIYDFQNQKVLYLDIDTTDEHFLTNLAWSPDERYILLAEVNRAQNHFALNRYDARTGKKVNTIFEERNAKWVEPEKPAVFLPNKADEFLWLSERNGFTNVYHYNTNGKLIKQITNFQWVVQDILGFDAQGKYVFITGTGADPREQHAFKIDLKNPKKITALTPEAGSHNVQLSHSGNYLLDSYSSITIPQNTDLISTDKGNKQRLFTAKNPLEGIAVGTTEFVTLKAEDSTPLYGKLHKPTTLDPNKKYPVLIYVYGGPHAQQVKNEWLADTYLWLHSFVENEQYIVFTLDNRGSENRGFAFESVIHRHLGETEIKDQLKGVEYLKSLPYVDRNRIAVHGWSFGGFMASSLLTRHPDVFTTAVAGGAVTDWKYYEVMYGERYMDTPKENPEGYENSRVGKYLDNLNCPLLFIHGSIDDVVVPQHLMTITRDAIKKNKFIDTFIYPMHGHGVRGSDHIHLTQQIIDYIKTNNL
;
A
#
# COMPACT_ATOMS: atom_id res chain seq x y z
N MET A 1 9.26 -11.60 15.43
CA MET A 1 7.78 -11.81 15.52
C MET A 1 7.23 -10.87 16.55
N ALA A 2 5.98 -10.47 16.42
CA ALA A 2 5.35 -9.54 17.35
C ALA A 2 5.50 -9.96 18.82
N GLY A 3 5.82 -9.01 19.69
CA GLY A 3 6.12 -9.27 21.13
C GLY A 3 7.50 -9.84 21.43
N GLN A 4 8.33 -10.12 20.43
CA GLN A 4 9.68 -10.59 20.61
C GLN A 4 10.70 -9.43 20.49
N PRO A 5 11.94 -9.56 21.00
CA PRO A 5 12.97 -8.57 20.76
C PRO A 5 13.16 -8.29 19.27
N SER A 6 13.35 -7.01 18.92
CA SER A 6 13.63 -6.58 17.55
C SER A 6 15.14 -6.48 17.33
N GLU A 7 15.56 -6.57 16.08
CA GLU A 7 16.91 -6.24 15.69
C GLU A 7 17.16 -4.74 15.90
N GLN A 8 18.36 -4.41 16.40
CA GLN A 8 18.79 -3.02 16.55
C GLN A 8 19.75 -2.66 15.43
N ALA A 9 19.34 -1.72 14.60
CA ALA A 9 20.15 -1.20 13.52
C ALA A 9 21.16 -0.16 14.06
N ALA A 10 22.31 -0.04 13.38
CA ALA A 10 23.26 1.03 13.58
C ALA A 10 23.55 1.74 12.26
N VAL A 11 23.74 3.06 12.30
CA VAL A 11 24.13 3.84 11.13
C VAL A 11 25.61 4.15 11.18
N GLY A 12 26.35 3.73 10.14
CA GLY A 12 27.79 3.96 9.99
C GLY A 12 28.11 4.84 8.77
N ILE A 13 29.09 5.70 8.93
CA ILE A 13 29.68 6.53 7.87
C ILE A 13 31.02 5.89 7.48
N TYR A 14 31.15 5.46 6.23
CA TYR A 14 32.42 4.91 5.74
C TYR A 14 33.27 6.01 5.09
N ASP A 15 34.47 6.25 5.67
CA ASP A 15 35.49 7.13 5.10
C ASP A 15 36.35 6.33 4.12
N PHE A 16 36.19 6.58 2.84
CA PHE A 16 36.94 5.91 1.76
C PHE A 16 38.44 6.23 1.77
N GLN A 17 38.85 7.40 2.24
CA GLN A 17 40.28 7.78 2.27
C GLN A 17 41.03 7.05 3.38
N ASN A 18 40.43 6.99 4.55
CA ASN A 18 41.03 6.39 5.72
C ASN A 18 40.61 4.93 5.96
N GLN A 19 39.70 4.38 5.14
CA GLN A 19 39.14 3.03 5.25
C GLN A 19 38.60 2.73 6.66
N LYS A 20 37.88 3.68 7.24
CA LYS A 20 37.33 3.57 8.60
C LYS A 20 35.81 3.79 8.57
N VAL A 21 35.13 3.11 9.49
CA VAL A 21 33.72 3.35 9.78
C VAL A 21 33.61 4.15 11.06
N LEU A 22 32.85 5.22 11.01
CA LEU A 22 32.39 5.98 12.16
C LEU A 22 30.90 5.70 12.36
N TYR A 23 30.52 5.15 13.50
CA TYR A 23 29.12 4.96 13.84
C TYR A 23 28.53 6.21 14.50
N LEU A 24 27.25 6.48 14.21
CA LEU A 24 26.51 7.51 14.91
C LEU A 24 26.28 7.06 16.36
N ASP A 25 26.40 8.02 17.28
CA ASP A 25 26.19 7.84 18.73
C ASP A 25 24.68 7.86 19.04
N ILE A 26 24.00 6.79 18.65
CA ILE A 26 22.56 6.58 18.83
C ILE A 26 22.35 5.86 20.16
N ASP A 27 21.40 6.34 20.97
CA ASP A 27 21.03 5.66 22.21
C ASP A 27 20.33 4.34 21.88
N THR A 28 20.92 3.23 22.32
CA THR A 28 20.43 1.87 22.09
C THR A 28 19.86 1.24 23.36
N THR A 29 19.55 2.03 24.39
CA THR A 29 18.96 1.52 25.65
C THR A 29 17.53 1.03 25.43
N ASP A 30 16.78 1.68 24.55
CA ASP A 30 15.43 1.29 24.16
C ASP A 30 15.42 0.81 22.71
N GLU A 31 14.55 -0.15 22.41
CA GLU A 31 14.32 -0.59 21.03
C GLU A 31 13.63 0.50 20.20
N HIS A 32 14.18 0.80 19.05
CA HIS A 32 13.66 1.80 18.12
C HIS A 32 14.00 1.45 16.67
N PHE A 33 13.35 2.13 15.75
CA PHE A 33 13.58 2.00 14.31
C PHE A 33 14.26 3.25 13.78
N LEU A 34 15.23 3.08 12.88
CA LEU A 34 16.01 4.15 12.25
C LEU A 34 15.57 4.30 10.79
N THR A 35 15.13 5.49 10.40
CA THR A 35 14.63 5.74 9.05
C THR A 35 14.93 7.17 8.58
N ASN A 36 14.65 7.46 7.30
CA ASN A 36 14.71 8.81 6.72
C ASN A 36 16.07 9.49 6.84
N LEU A 37 17.13 8.74 6.60
CA LEU A 37 18.49 9.27 6.57
C LEU A 37 18.64 10.28 5.43
N ALA A 38 19.10 11.50 5.76
CA ALA A 38 19.43 12.54 4.81
C ALA A 38 20.73 13.23 5.16
N TRP A 39 21.62 13.43 4.16
CA TRP A 39 22.80 14.26 4.29
C TRP A 39 22.44 15.75 4.16
N SER A 40 23.06 16.60 4.99
CA SER A 40 23.03 18.03 4.71
C SER A 40 23.84 18.35 3.44
N PRO A 41 23.47 19.39 2.66
CA PRO A 41 24.17 19.72 1.41
C PRO A 41 25.67 20.03 1.56
N ASP A 42 26.10 20.43 2.75
CA ASP A 42 27.51 20.70 3.08
C ASP A 42 28.24 19.46 3.64
N GLU A 43 27.59 18.30 3.63
CA GLU A 43 28.10 17.01 4.11
C GLU A 43 28.56 16.99 5.58
N ARG A 44 28.16 17.98 6.37
CA ARG A 44 28.55 18.11 7.79
C ARG A 44 27.65 17.39 8.73
N TYR A 45 26.42 17.15 8.33
CA TYR A 45 25.40 16.58 9.21
C TYR A 45 24.60 15.49 8.50
N ILE A 46 24.12 14.56 9.32
CA ILE A 46 23.12 13.58 8.94
C ILE A 46 21.87 13.86 9.76
N LEU A 47 20.73 13.92 9.08
CA LEU A 47 19.41 13.88 9.68
C LEU A 47 18.88 12.44 9.67
N LEU A 48 18.32 12.01 10.78
CA LEU A 48 17.83 10.65 10.97
C LEU A 48 16.58 10.69 11.83
N ALA A 49 15.51 10.02 11.42
CA ALA A 49 14.33 9.81 12.24
C ALA A 49 14.50 8.56 13.10
N GLU A 50 14.35 8.70 14.39
CA GLU A 50 14.35 7.63 15.39
C GLU A 50 12.91 7.43 15.87
N VAL A 51 12.30 6.30 15.48
CA VAL A 51 10.92 5.95 15.80
C VAL A 51 10.94 4.97 16.96
N ASN A 52 10.20 5.24 18.03
CA ASN A 52 10.12 4.33 19.17
C ASN A 52 9.46 2.99 18.76
N ARG A 53 9.66 1.93 19.54
CA ARG A 53 9.12 0.60 19.23
C ARG A 53 7.60 0.60 19.07
N ALA A 54 6.87 1.37 19.88
CA ALA A 54 5.41 1.51 19.75
C ALA A 54 4.97 2.28 18.49
N GLN A 55 5.93 2.84 17.75
CA GLN A 55 5.74 3.59 16.50
C GLN A 55 4.72 4.75 16.59
N ASN A 56 4.48 5.23 17.78
CA ASN A 56 3.56 6.35 18.06
C ASN A 56 4.27 7.67 18.37
N HIS A 57 5.61 7.65 18.30
CA HIS A 57 6.48 8.81 18.50
C HIS A 57 7.74 8.64 17.65
N PHE A 58 8.15 9.71 16.97
CA PHE A 58 9.50 9.81 16.44
C PHE A 58 10.15 11.15 16.75
N ALA A 59 11.49 11.14 16.79
CA ALA A 59 12.34 12.31 16.86
C ALA A 59 13.20 12.41 15.60
N LEU A 60 13.14 13.55 14.89
CA LEU A 60 14.11 13.84 13.83
C LEU A 60 15.36 14.44 14.45
N ASN A 61 16.45 13.67 14.44
CA ASN A 61 17.72 14.02 15.07
C ASN A 61 18.77 14.44 14.04
N ARG A 62 19.64 15.37 14.43
CA ARG A 62 20.79 15.82 13.64
C ARG A 62 22.07 15.33 14.29
N TYR A 63 22.92 14.68 13.51
CA TYR A 63 24.22 14.15 13.90
C TYR A 63 25.35 14.83 13.15
N ASP A 64 26.47 15.11 13.82
CA ASP A 64 27.69 15.60 13.20
C ASP A 64 28.41 14.44 12.50
N ALA A 65 28.62 14.56 11.19
CA ALA A 65 29.14 13.50 10.35
C ALA A 65 30.63 13.19 10.57
N ARG A 66 31.37 14.05 11.27
CA ARG A 66 32.81 13.86 11.58
C ARG A 66 33.02 13.19 12.93
N THR A 67 32.10 13.38 13.86
CA THR A 67 32.23 12.86 15.23
C THR A 67 31.23 11.77 15.57
N GLY A 68 30.20 11.59 14.76
CA GLY A 68 29.08 10.70 15.01
C GLY A 68 28.12 11.20 16.11
N LYS A 69 28.41 12.30 16.77
CA LYS A 69 27.66 12.76 17.93
C LYS A 69 26.35 13.46 17.54
N LYS A 70 25.31 13.21 18.33
CA LYS A 70 24.05 13.93 18.25
C LYS A 70 24.26 15.40 18.58
N VAL A 71 23.78 16.28 17.68
CA VAL A 71 23.86 17.74 17.83
C VAL A 71 22.63 18.27 18.53
N ASN A 72 21.44 17.90 18.02
CA ASN A 72 20.15 18.27 18.59
C ASN A 72 19.04 17.39 18.01
N THR A 73 17.91 17.39 18.68
CA THR A 73 16.63 16.98 18.10
C THR A 73 16.02 18.17 17.39
N ILE A 74 15.67 18.01 16.12
CA ILE A 74 15.09 19.08 15.30
C ILE A 74 13.62 19.27 15.68
N PHE A 75 12.84 18.21 15.67
CA PHE A 75 11.46 18.19 16.15
C PHE A 75 11.01 16.75 16.44
N GLU A 76 9.86 16.64 17.06
CA GLU A 76 9.21 15.36 17.37
C GLU A 76 7.78 15.36 16.84
N GLU A 77 7.26 14.16 16.50
CA GLU A 77 5.85 13.94 16.23
C GLU A 77 5.33 12.78 17.06
N ARG A 78 4.07 12.91 17.48
CA ARG A 78 3.37 11.90 18.28
C ARG A 78 1.94 11.74 17.76
N ASN A 79 1.45 10.52 17.82
CA ASN A 79 0.06 10.20 17.55
C ASN A 79 -0.40 9.08 18.50
N ALA A 80 -1.66 9.06 18.87
CA ALA A 80 -2.20 8.04 19.77
C ALA A 80 -2.22 6.62 19.14
N LYS A 81 -2.17 6.53 17.80
CA LYS A 81 -2.14 5.26 17.05
C LYS A 81 -0.73 4.99 16.58
N TRP A 82 -0.31 5.65 15.50
CA TRP A 82 1.07 5.57 15.00
C TRP A 82 1.51 6.85 14.29
N VAL A 83 2.78 7.02 14.14
CA VAL A 83 3.45 8.00 13.28
C VAL A 83 4.29 7.27 12.26
N GLU A 84 4.30 7.77 11.03
CA GLU A 84 5.02 7.13 9.93
C GLU A 84 5.78 8.17 9.11
N PRO A 85 7.06 8.44 9.45
CA PRO A 85 7.90 9.27 8.63
C PRO A 85 8.35 8.48 7.38
N GLU A 86 7.72 8.74 6.23
CA GLU A 86 7.94 7.94 5.02
C GLU A 86 9.11 8.41 4.16
N LYS A 87 9.40 9.70 4.18
CA LYS A 87 10.37 10.31 3.25
C LYS A 87 11.44 11.11 4.00
N PRO A 88 12.71 11.07 3.50
CA PRO A 88 13.79 11.86 4.06
C PRO A 88 13.55 13.38 3.90
N ALA A 89 14.26 14.16 4.72
CA ALA A 89 14.31 15.61 4.58
C ALA A 89 14.89 16.03 3.21
N VAL A 90 14.22 16.96 2.53
CA VAL A 90 14.68 17.51 1.24
C VAL A 90 15.15 18.94 1.44
N PHE A 91 16.47 19.14 1.41
CA PHE A 91 17.08 20.45 1.65
C PHE A 91 16.80 21.44 0.50
N LEU A 92 16.58 22.72 0.86
CA LEU A 92 16.39 23.76 -0.12
C LEU A 92 17.71 24.06 -0.87
N PRO A 93 17.67 24.37 -2.18
CA PRO A 93 18.87 24.79 -2.91
C PRO A 93 19.60 25.95 -2.22
N ASN A 94 20.92 25.86 -2.11
CA ASN A 94 21.79 26.85 -1.50
C ASN A 94 21.51 27.18 -0.01
N LYS A 95 20.81 26.30 0.71
CA LYS A 95 20.52 26.44 2.13
C LYS A 95 20.79 25.11 2.85
N ALA A 96 21.93 25.04 3.51
CA ALA A 96 22.31 23.84 4.26
C ALA A 96 21.57 23.69 5.61
N ASP A 97 20.80 24.69 6.00
CA ASP A 97 20.10 24.78 7.27
C ASP A 97 18.57 24.81 7.16
N GLU A 98 18.02 24.74 5.94
CA GLU A 98 16.58 24.71 5.71
C GLU A 98 16.17 23.50 4.84
N PHE A 99 15.06 22.85 5.20
CA PHE A 99 14.57 21.67 4.47
C PHE A 99 13.05 21.61 4.48
N LEU A 100 12.50 20.83 3.54
CA LEU A 100 11.11 20.44 3.50
C LEU A 100 10.97 19.03 4.07
N TRP A 101 9.84 18.82 4.75
CA TRP A 101 9.47 17.55 5.36
C TRP A 101 8.03 17.21 5.04
N LEU A 102 7.76 15.93 4.75
CA LEU A 102 6.40 15.40 4.62
C LEU A 102 5.90 14.91 5.97
N SER A 103 4.67 15.27 6.31
CA SER A 103 4.04 14.82 7.55
C SER A 103 2.53 14.77 7.41
N GLU A 104 1.94 13.74 8.00
CA GLU A 104 0.50 13.51 8.03
C GLU A 104 -0.18 14.08 9.30
N ARG A 105 0.55 14.84 10.12
CA ARG A 105 0.09 15.36 11.43
C ARG A 105 -1.27 16.07 11.44
N ASN A 106 -1.72 16.57 10.29
CA ASN A 106 -3.01 17.24 10.10
C ASN A 106 -4.04 16.38 9.37
N GLY A 107 -3.85 15.06 9.33
CA GLY A 107 -4.78 14.09 8.76
C GLY A 107 -4.53 13.73 7.29
N PHE A 108 -3.73 14.51 6.56
CA PHE A 108 -3.23 14.20 5.22
C PHE A 108 -1.76 14.56 5.15
N THR A 109 -0.98 13.79 4.40
CA THR A 109 0.42 14.10 4.17
C THR A 109 0.55 15.43 3.44
N ASN A 110 1.24 16.37 4.08
CA ASN A 110 1.47 17.72 3.61
C ASN A 110 2.94 18.12 3.77
N VAL A 111 3.33 19.22 3.12
CA VAL A 111 4.71 19.74 3.10
C VAL A 111 4.89 20.79 4.17
N TYR A 112 5.92 20.62 5.00
CA TYR A 112 6.33 21.54 6.07
C TYR A 112 7.76 22.02 5.85
N HIS A 113 8.03 23.29 6.08
CA HIS A 113 9.33 23.92 5.95
C HIS A 113 9.94 24.16 7.33
N TYR A 114 11.07 23.54 7.59
CA TYR A 114 11.83 23.64 8.84
C TYR A 114 13.22 24.19 8.62
N ASN A 115 13.84 24.71 9.71
CA ASN A 115 15.27 24.81 9.78
C ASN A 115 15.87 23.72 10.68
N THR A 116 17.17 23.49 10.55
CA THR A 116 17.89 22.44 11.30
C THR A 116 18.04 22.73 12.80
N ASN A 117 17.63 23.92 13.27
CA ASN A 117 17.56 24.27 14.72
C ASN A 117 16.18 23.98 15.34
N GLY A 118 15.26 23.37 14.56
CA GLY A 118 13.96 22.95 15.06
C GLY A 118 12.81 23.94 14.86
N LYS A 119 13.07 25.10 14.24
CA LYS A 119 12.00 26.07 13.99
C LYS A 119 11.17 25.66 12.78
N LEU A 120 9.88 25.42 12.97
CA LEU A 120 8.90 25.39 11.89
C LEU A 120 8.79 26.81 11.30
N ILE A 121 9.26 26.96 10.05
CA ILE A 121 9.22 28.24 9.35
C ILE A 121 7.82 28.46 8.79
N LYS A 122 7.25 27.41 8.13
CA LYS A 122 5.95 27.51 7.47
C LYS A 122 5.39 26.14 7.14
N GLN A 123 4.09 25.99 7.22
CA GLN A 123 3.38 24.92 6.51
C GLN A 123 3.20 25.35 5.04
N ILE A 124 3.76 24.59 4.10
CA ILE A 124 3.72 24.93 2.67
C ILE A 124 2.38 24.53 2.06
N THR A 125 1.88 23.33 2.37
CA THR A 125 0.60 22.84 1.86
C THR A 125 -0.36 22.52 3.00
N ASN A 126 -1.65 22.64 2.73
CA ASN A 126 -2.74 22.24 3.65
C ASN A 126 -3.86 21.64 2.81
N PHE A 127 -3.54 20.54 2.13
CA PHE A 127 -4.45 19.81 1.25
C PHE A 127 -5.30 18.84 2.04
N GLN A 128 -6.50 18.55 1.53
CA GLN A 128 -7.37 17.45 1.97
C GLN A 128 -7.20 16.24 1.03
N TRP A 129 -5.96 16.04 0.55
CA TRP A 129 -5.48 14.93 -0.26
C TRP A 129 -3.98 14.70 0.02
N VAL A 130 -3.47 13.55 -0.39
CA VAL A 130 -2.15 13.06 0.02
C VAL A 130 -1.06 13.61 -0.91
N VAL A 131 -0.07 14.32 -0.37
CA VAL A 131 1.21 14.56 -1.02
C VAL A 131 2.08 13.32 -0.87
N GLN A 132 2.49 12.73 -1.99
CA GLN A 132 3.22 11.45 -1.98
C GLN A 132 4.74 11.62 -1.99
N ASP A 133 5.24 12.68 -2.69
CA ASP A 133 6.68 12.92 -2.75
C ASP A 133 7.03 14.38 -3.04
N ILE A 134 8.26 14.78 -2.69
CA ILE A 134 8.89 16.04 -3.06
C ILE A 134 9.92 15.73 -4.13
N LEU A 135 9.63 16.07 -5.38
CA LEU A 135 10.49 15.79 -6.53
C LEU A 135 11.76 16.65 -6.56
N GLY A 136 11.72 17.85 -5.93
CA GLY A 136 12.82 18.79 -5.91
C GLY A 136 12.37 20.23 -6.18
N PHE A 137 13.30 21.05 -6.65
CA PHE A 137 13.12 22.49 -6.80
C PHE A 137 13.55 22.97 -8.20
N ASP A 138 13.15 24.20 -8.54
CA ASP A 138 13.82 24.92 -9.61
C ASP A 138 15.21 25.39 -9.16
N ALA A 139 16.07 25.75 -10.11
CA ALA A 139 17.47 26.14 -9.84
C ALA A 139 17.63 27.33 -8.88
N GLN A 140 16.60 28.17 -8.74
CA GLN A 140 16.59 29.31 -7.83
C GLN A 140 15.98 29.00 -6.45
N GLY A 141 15.43 27.80 -6.25
CA GLY A 141 14.71 27.46 -5.03
C GLY A 141 13.44 28.30 -4.80
N LYS A 142 12.84 28.79 -5.88
CA LYS A 142 11.59 29.55 -5.84
C LYS A 142 10.37 28.64 -5.82
N TYR A 143 10.43 27.56 -6.58
CA TYR A 143 9.36 26.60 -6.71
C TYR A 143 9.78 25.24 -6.17
N VAL A 144 8.85 24.56 -5.51
CA VAL A 144 8.95 23.14 -5.20
C VAL A 144 8.01 22.36 -6.11
N PHE A 145 8.44 21.19 -6.53
CA PHE A 145 7.67 20.24 -7.31
C PHE A 145 7.34 19.03 -6.44
N ILE A 146 6.09 18.62 -6.46
CA ILE A 146 5.59 17.49 -5.66
C ILE A 146 4.76 16.55 -6.53
N THR A 147 4.60 15.31 -6.08
CA THR A 147 3.52 14.42 -6.52
C THR A 147 2.47 14.26 -5.43
N GLY A 148 1.27 13.90 -5.83
CA GLY A 148 0.17 13.61 -4.94
C GLY A 148 -1.08 13.20 -5.67
N THR A 149 -2.08 12.75 -4.92
CA THR A 149 -3.33 12.23 -5.50
C THR A 149 -4.18 13.30 -6.19
N GLY A 150 -4.04 14.56 -5.75
CA GLY A 150 -5.03 15.56 -6.14
C GLY A 150 -6.41 15.24 -5.55
N ALA A 151 -7.46 15.61 -6.28
CA ALA A 151 -8.85 15.46 -5.81
C ALA A 151 -9.37 14.01 -5.89
N ASP A 152 -8.85 13.22 -6.84
CA ASP A 152 -9.20 11.80 -6.98
C ASP A 152 -8.08 10.94 -6.41
N PRO A 153 -8.30 10.22 -5.29
CA PRO A 153 -7.25 9.41 -4.67
C PRO A 153 -6.85 8.16 -5.50
N ARG A 154 -7.56 7.87 -6.60
CA ARG A 154 -7.21 6.81 -7.55
C ARG A 154 -6.20 7.25 -8.60
N GLU A 155 -5.79 8.53 -8.57
CA GLU A 155 -4.88 9.15 -9.52
C GLU A 155 -3.62 9.66 -8.85
N GLN A 156 -2.58 9.89 -9.63
CA GLN A 156 -1.34 10.52 -9.20
C GLN A 156 -0.99 11.65 -10.16
N HIS A 157 -0.69 12.83 -9.63
CA HIS A 157 -0.40 14.02 -10.39
C HIS A 157 0.87 14.74 -9.90
N ALA A 158 1.45 15.56 -10.77
CA ALA A 158 2.54 16.47 -10.42
C ALA A 158 2.06 17.91 -10.29
N PHE A 159 2.56 18.60 -9.27
CA PHE A 159 2.23 19.97 -8.96
C PHE A 159 3.47 20.82 -8.78
N LYS A 160 3.38 22.10 -9.17
CA LYS A 160 4.36 23.16 -8.93
C LYS A 160 3.81 24.17 -7.93
N ILE A 161 4.56 24.48 -6.88
CA ILE A 161 4.13 25.34 -5.78
C ILE A 161 5.15 26.47 -5.61
N ASP A 162 4.71 27.73 -5.54
CA ASP A 162 5.54 28.88 -5.24
C ASP A 162 5.82 28.94 -3.72
N LEU A 163 7.06 28.76 -3.29
CA LEU A 163 7.43 28.72 -1.86
C LEU A 163 7.17 30.05 -1.14
N LYS A 164 7.21 31.20 -1.83
CA LYS A 164 6.86 32.49 -1.25
C LYS A 164 5.37 32.70 -1.14
N ASN A 165 4.61 32.19 -2.11
CA ASN A 165 3.15 32.24 -2.13
C ASN A 165 2.54 30.83 -2.36
N PRO A 166 2.51 29.95 -1.34
CA PRO A 166 2.07 28.57 -1.48
C PRO A 166 0.60 28.37 -1.89
N LYS A 167 -0.20 29.43 -1.89
CA LYS A 167 -1.54 29.39 -2.47
C LYS A 167 -1.51 29.34 -4.00
N LYS A 168 -0.38 29.69 -4.62
CA LYS A 168 -0.19 29.58 -6.07
C LYS A 168 0.32 28.19 -6.41
N ILE A 169 -0.62 27.30 -6.74
CA ILE A 169 -0.40 25.92 -7.12
C ILE A 169 -0.74 25.77 -8.59
N THR A 170 0.10 25.07 -9.34
CA THR A 170 -0.12 24.76 -10.75
C THR A 170 -0.06 23.23 -10.92
N ALA A 171 -1.13 22.61 -11.39
CA ALA A 171 -1.10 21.23 -11.84
C ALA A 171 -0.29 21.16 -13.15
N LEU A 172 0.73 20.32 -13.19
CA LEU A 172 1.58 20.10 -14.36
C LEU A 172 1.05 18.95 -15.23
N THR A 173 0.32 18.03 -14.63
CA THR A 173 -0.26 16.85 -15.27
C THR A 173 -1.77 16.82 -15.01
N PRO A 174 -2.56 17.65 -15.73
CA PRO A 174 -4.00 17.80 -15.45
C PRO A 174 -4.89 16.70 -16.06
N GLU A 175 -4.34 15.84 -16.92
CA GLU A 175 -5.08 14.74 -17.53
C GLU A 175 -5.40 13.66 -16.49
N ALA A 176 -6.57 13.04 -16.61
CA ALA A 176 -6.96 11.95 -15.72
C ALA A 176 -6.08 10.71 -15.93
N GLY A 177 -5.58 10.15 -14.84
CA GLY A 177 -4.71 8.97 -14.82
C GLY A 177 -3.63 9.02 -13.75
N SER A 178 -2.76 8.02 -13.77
CA SER A 178 -1.60 7.95 -12.89
C SER A 178 -0.34 8.36 -13.65
N HIS A 179 0.30 9.41 -13.15
CA HIS A 179 1.47 10.06 -13.73
C HIS A 179 2.75 9.68 -12.99
N ASN A 180 3.65 8.96 -13.64
CA ASN A 180 4.99 8.70 -13.14
C ASN A 180 5.95 9.73 -13.72
N VAL A 181 6.42 10.63 -12.89
CA VAL A 181 7.12 11.83 -13.33
C VAL A 181 8.57 11.86 -12.86
N GLN A 182 9.44 12.42 -13.69
CA GLN A 182 10.84 12.69 -13.38
C GLN A 182 11.15 14.17 -13.63
N LEU A 183 11.59 14.86 -12.58
CA LEU A 183 11.99 16.25 -12.68
C LEU A 183 13.43 16.34 -13.20
N SER A 184 13.69 17.21 -14.17
CA SER A 184 15.06 17.52 -14.59
C SER A 184 15.83 18.18 -13.46
N HIS A 185 17.15 17.99 -13.41
CA HIS A 185 18.02 18.61 -12.39
C HIS A 185 17.87 20.14 -12.31
N SER A 186 17.61 20.80 -13.43
CA SER A 186 17.39 22.24 -13.46
C SER A 186 15.99 22.67 -12.98
N GLY A 187 15.06 21.75 -12.80
CA GLY A 187 13.66 22.04 -12.53
C GLY A 187 12.86 22.62 -13.71
N ASN A 188 13.47 22.71 -14.91
CA ASN A 188 12.83 23.36 -16.07
C ASN A 188 11.93 22.43 -16.86
N TYR A 189 12.11 21.11 -16.74
CA TYR A 189 11.38 20.12 -17.48
C TYR A 189 10.94 18.99 -16.56
N LEU A 190 9.79 18.43 -16.90
CA LEU A 190 9.22 17.22 -16.31
C LEU A 190 9.03 16.19 -17.42
N LEU A 191 9.62 15.02 -17.26
CA LEU A 191 9.27 13.86 -18.07
C LEU A 191 8.12 13.14 -17.40
N ASP A 192 7.00 13.02 -18.09
CA ASP A 192 5.76 12.43 -17.59
C ASP A 192 5.43 11.17 -18.37
N SER A 193 5.44 10.03 -17.71
CA SER A 193 4.94 8.76 -18.25
C SER A 193 3.66 8.39 -17.55
N TYR A 194 2.51 8.52 -18.23
CA TYR A 194 1.23 8.28 -17.60
C TYR A 194 0.38 7.25 -18.33
N SER A 195 -0.49 6.62 -17.59
CA SER A 195 -1.52 5.72 -18.08
C SER A 195 -2.88 6.07 -17.46
N SER A 196 -3.94 5.55 -18.05
CA SER A 196 -5.28 5.55 -17.46
C SER A 196 -5.98 4.25 -17.82
N ILE A 197 -7.18 4.03 -17.35
CA ILE A 197 -7.94 2.79 -17.64
C ILE A 197 -8.03 2.49 -19.14
N THR A 198 -8.00 3.52 -20.01
CA THR A 198 -8.11 3.40 -21.48
C THR A 198 -6.82 3.72 -22.23
N ILE A 199 -5.81 4.26 -21.57
CA ILE A 199 -4.54 4.68 -22.17
C ILE A 199 -3.44 3.76 -21.66
N PRO A 200 -2.83 2.91 -22.50
CA PRO A 200 -1.74 2.02 -22.06
C PRO A 200 -0.55 2.79 -21.49
N GLN A 201 -0.05 3.75 -22.24
CA GLN A 201 1.00 4.66 -21.80
C GLN A 201 1.18 5.81 -22.79
N ASN A 202 1.33 7.01 -22.25
CA ASN A 202 1.85 8.17 -22.97
C ASN A 202 3.09 8.68 -22.25
N THR A 203 4.05 9.21 -23.02
CA THR A 203 5.23 9.88 -22.43
C THR A 203 5.33 11.29 -23.01
N ASP A 204 5.32 12.28 -22.13
CA ASP A 204 5.34 13.70 -22.46
C ASP A 204 6.55 14.41 -21.82
N LEU A 205 7.14 15.34 -22.55
CA LEU A 205 8.08 16.33 -22.00
C LEU A 205 7.33 17.62 -21.75
N ILE A 206 7.29 18.07 -20.49
CA ILE A 206 6.53 19.23 -20.06
C ILE A 206 7.51 20.32 -19.61
N SER A 207 7.40 21.53 -20.17
CA SER A 207 8.12 22.71 -19.64
C SER A 207 7.44 23.19 -18.36
N THR A 208 8.16 23.19 -17.25
CA THR A 208 7.60 23.56 -15.94
C THR A 208 7.33 25.06 -15.80
N ASP A 209 7.90 25.89 -16.67
CA ASP A 209 7.68 27.35 -16.67
C ASP A 209 6.51 27.75 -17.57
N LYS A 210 6.52 27.29 -18.81
CA LYS A 210 5.53 27.68 -19.83
C LYS A 210 4.33 26.75 -19.90
N GLY A 211 4.41 25.54 -19.30
CA GLY A 211 3.39 24.51 -19.40
C GLY A 211 3.29 23.86 -20.79
N ASN A 212 4.21 24.21 -21.72
CA ASN A 212 4.23 23.59 -23.04
C ASN A 212 4.54 22.11 -22.91
N LYS A 213 3.76 21.30 -23.63
CA LYS A 213 3.81 19.86 -23.62
C LYS A 213 4.17 19.33 -24.99
N GLN A 214 5.16 18.43 -25.05
CA GLN A 214 5.56 17.72 -26.25
C GLN A 214 5.38 16.23 -26.05
N ARG A 215 4.51 15.59 -26.83
CA ARG A 215 4.38 14.14 -26.86
C ARG A 215 5.63 13.50 -27.44
N LEU A 216 6.31 12.67 -26.66
CA LEU A 216 7.48 11.91 -27.07
C LEU A 216 7.10 10.49 -27.54
N PHE A 217 6.14 9.88 -26.87
CA PHE A 217 5.72 8.51 -27.13
C PHE A 217 4.26 8.28 -26.83
N THR A 218 3.59 7.47 -27.62
CA THR A 218 2.27 6.90 -27.37
C THR A 218 2.33 5.40 -27.61
N ALA A 219 2.09 4.62 -26.57
CA ALA A 219 2.03 3.17 -26.69
C ALA A 219 0.79 2.74 -27.48
N LYS A 220 0.97 1.79 -28.39
CA LYS A 220 -0.15 1.07 -28.98
C LYS A 220 -0.77 0.16 -27.93
N ASN A 221 -2.06 -0.11 -28.06
CA ASN A 221 -2.71 -1.09 -27.19
C ASN A 221 -2.11 -2.49 -27.47
N PRO A 222 -1.37 -3.10 -26.50
CA PRO A 222 -0.77 -4.42 -26.72
C PRO A 222 -1.81 -5.55 -26.79
N LEU A 223 -3.06 -5.27 -26.39
CA LEU A 223 -4.18 -6.22 -26.37
C LEU A 223 -5.18 -5.94 -27.49
N GLU A 224 -4.78 -5.20 -28.53
CA GLU A 224 -5.65 -4.93 -29.68
C GLU A 224 -6.11 -6.24 -30.33
N GLY A 225 -7.42 -6.41 -30.49
CA GLY A 225 -8.03 -7.64 -31.01
C GLY A 225 -8.16 -8.80 -30.00
N ILE A 226 -7.73 -8.60 -28.75
CA ILE A 226 -7.92 -9.57 -27.66
C ILE A 226 -9.08 -9.08 -26.78
N ALA A 227 -10.06 -9.96 -26.55
CA ALA A 227 -11.14 -9.67 -25.60
C ALA A 227 -10.59 -9.72 -24.16
N VAL A 228 -10.72 -8.60 -23.45
CA VAL A 228 -10.19 -8.43 -22.08
C VAL A 228 -11.27 -8.04 -21.08
N GLY A 229 -12.53 -8.06 -21.48
CA GLY A 229 -13.63 -7.56 -20.66
C GLY A 229 -13.69 -6.04 -20.58
N THR A 230 -14.66 -5.57 -19.82
CA THR A 230 -14.85 -4.14 -19.54
C THR A 230 -14.68 -3.89 -18.06
N THR A 231 -13.94 -2.85 -17.71
CA THR A 231 -13.75 -2.42 -16.30
C THR A 231 -14.45 -1.09 -16.08
N GLU A 232 -15.21 -0.98 -15.01
CA GLU A 232 -15.82 0.25 -14.54
C GLU A 232 -15.49 0.53 -13.08
N PHE A 233 -15.27 1.80 -12.74
CA PHE A 233 -15.13 2.21 -11.36
C PHE A 233 -16.50 2.39 -10.71
N VAL A 234 -16.60 1.93 -9.47
CA VAL A 234 -17.81 2.09 -8.66
C VAL A 234 -17.45 2.81 -7.36
N THR A 235 -18.43 3.55 -6.81
CA THR A 235 -18.28 4.18 -5.50
C THR A 235 -19.40 3.67 -4.61
N LEU A 236 -19.01 3.05 -3.50
CA LEU A 236 -19.91 2.56 -2.46
C LEU A 236 -19.79 3.43 -1.22
N LYS A 237 -20.57 3.14 -0.19
CA LYS A 237 -20.49 3.82 1.09
C LYS A 237 -20.29 2.80 2.21
N ALA A 238 -19.30 3.05 3.06
CA ALA A 238 -19.17 2.36 4.34
C ALA A 238 -20.37 2.68 5.26
N GLU A 239 -20.44 2.02 6.42
CA GLU A 239 -21.52 2.24 7.40
C GLU A 239 -21.58 3.70 7.90
N ASP A 240 -20.43 4.35 8.03
CA ASP A 240 -20.31 5.77 8.43
C ASP A 240 -20.43 6.75 7.25
N SER A 241 -20.86 6.26 6.08
CA SER A 241 -20.96 7.02 4.82
C SER A 241 -19.64 7.41 4.16
N THR A 242 -18.49 6.94 4.65
CA THR A 242 -17.20 7.11 3.99
C THR A 242 -17.24 6.49 2.59
N PRO A 243 -16.82 7.22 1.53
CA PRO A 243 -16.78 6.65 0.18
C PRO A 243 -15.76 5.51 0.11
N LEU A 244 -16.14 4.38 -0.47
CA LEU A 244 -15.28 3.24 -0.81
C LEU A 244 -15.20 3.14 -2.32
N TYR A 245 -13.99 3.03 -2.86
CA TYR A 245 -13.78 2.89 -4.30
C TYR A 245 -13.56 1.43 -4.66
N GLY A 246 -14.27 0.99 -5.69
CA GLY A 246 -14.16 -0.33 -6.26
C GLY A 246 -13.99 -0.31 -7.76
N LYS A 247 -13.60 -1.47 -8.33
CA LYS A 247 -13.60 -1.75 -9.76
C LYS A 247 -14.36 -3.04 -10.02
N LEU A 248 -15.26 -2.97 -11.00
CA LEU A 248 -16.06 -4.11 -11.47
C LEU A 248 -15.60 -4.48 -12.87
N HIS A 249 -15.15 -5.72 -13.02
CA HIS A 249 -14.66 -6.25 -14.28
C HIS A 249 -15.63 -7.31 -14.81
N LYS A 250 -16.08 -7.16 -16.05
CA LYS A 250 -17.15 -7.93 -16.68
C LYS A 250 -16.74 -8.45 -18.05
N PRO A 251 -17.26 -9.59 -18.49
CA PRO A 251 -17.11 -10.02 -19.89
C PRO A 251 -17.49 -8.91 -20.87
N THR A 252 -16.83 -8.88 -22.03
CA THR A 252 -17.10 -7.90 -23.09
C THR A 252 -18.57 -7.90 -23.51
N THR A 253 -19.20 -9.08 -23.50
CA THR A 253 -20.62 -9.24 -23.81
C THR A 253 -21.31 -10.00 -22.69
N LEU A 254 -22.29 -9.37 -22.05
CA LEU A 254 -23.17 -10.03 -21.07
C LEU A 254 -24.40 -10.57 -21.75
N ASP A 255 -24.70 -11.85 -21.55
CA ASP A 255 -25.97 -12.45 -21.92
C ASP A 255 -27.03 -12.04 -20.88
N PRO A 256 -28.10 -11.35 -21.26
CA PRO A 256 -29.12 -10.88 -20.31
C PRO A 256 -29.90 -12.03 -19.63
N ASN A 257 -29.84 -13.24 -20.19
CA ASN A 257 -30.50 -14.43 -19.65
C ASN A 257 -29.61 -15.25 -18.70
N LYS A 258 -28.33 -14.88 -18.59
CA LYS A 258 -27.35 -15.61 -17.77
C LYS A 258 -27.12 -14.90 -16.44
N LYS A 259 -26.86 -15.70 -15.39
CA LYS A 259 -26.29 -15.24 -14.13
C LYS A 259 -24.83 -15.62 -14.07
N TYR A 260 -23.99 -14.65 -13.70
CA TYR A 260 -22.54 -14.80 -13.69
C TYR A 260 -22.04 -15.02 -12.27
N PRO A 261 -21.20 -16.04 -12.04
CA PRO A 261 -20.51 -16.19 -10.76
C PRO A 261 -19.53 -15.04 -10.54
N VAL A 262 -19.18 -14.83 -9.28
CA VAL A 262 -18.29 -13.72 -8.88
C VAL A 262 -17.01 -14.26 -8.27
N LEU A 263 -15.91 -13.61 -8.59
CA LEU A 263 -14.67 -13.65 -7.84
C LEU A 263 -14.40 -12.27 -7.23
N ILE A 264 -14.33 -12.20 -5.90
CA ILE A 264 -13.78 -11.05 -5.22
C ILE A 264 -12.27 -11.23 -5.13
N TYR A 265 -11.52 -10.33 -5.79
CA TYR A 265 -10.08 -10.24 -5.65
C TYR A 265 -9.77 -9.19 -4.60
N VAL A 266 -9.21 -9.58 -3.47
CA VAL A 266 -9.00 -8.71 -2.31
C VAL A 266 -7.53 -8.64 -1.91
N TYR A 267 -7.06 -7.42 -1.58
CA TYR A 267 -5.87 -7.23 -0.75
C TYR A 267 -6.27 -6.64 0.60
N GLY A 268 -6.76 -5.43 0.63
CA GLY A 268 -7.43 -4.79 1.77
C GLY A 268 -6.53 -4.33 2.91
N GLY A 269 -5.21 -4.51 2.79
CA GLY A 269 -4.25 -4.15 3.83
C GLY A 269 -3.76 -2.70 3.72
N PRO A 270 -3.10 -2.19 4.78
CA PRO A 270 -2.47 -0.88 4.79
C PRO A 270 -1.33 -0.79 3.76
N HIS A 271 -0.98 0.43 3.36
CA HIS A 271 0.01 0.73 2.31
C HIS A 271 -0.28 0.06 0.96
N ALA A 272 -1.55 -0.21 0.68
CA ALA A 272 -1.94 -0.77 -0.59
C ALA A 272 -3.21 -0.12 -1.12
N GLN A 273 -3.23 0.12 -2.41
CA GLN A 273 -4.38 0.58 -3.16
C GLN A 273 -4.52 -0.27 -4.41
N GLN A 274 -5.66 -0.92 -4.58
CA GLN A 274 -5.93 -1.82 -5.70
C GLN A 274 -6.80 -1.15 -6.79
N VAL A 275 -7.45 -0.06 -6.47
CA VAL A 275 -8.36 0.65 -7.39
C VAL A 275 -7.69 1.95 -7.83
N LYS A 276 -7.02 1.89 -8.99
CA LYS A 276 -6.24 2.99 -9.56
C LYS A 276 -6.69 3.30 -10.98
N ASN A 277 -6.61 4.58 -11.36
CA ASN A 277 -6.80 5.00 -12.75
C ASN A 277 -5.48 4.82 -13.53
N GLU A 278 -5.13 3.56 -13.74
CA GLU A 278 -4.01 3.09 -14.53
C GLU A 278 -4.49 2.20 -15.67
N TRP A 279 -3.59 1.78 -16.55
CA TRP A 279 -3.93 0.87 -17.65
C TRP A 279 -4.61 -0.40 -17.13
N LEU A 280 -5.76 -0.72 -17.72
CA LEU A 280 -6.61 -1.84 -17.29
C LEU A 280 -7.02 -1.76 -15.80
N ALA A 281 -7.07 -0.55 -15.22
CA ALA A 281 -7.32 -0.31 -13.80
C ALA A 281 -6.36 -1.07 -12.86
N ASP A 282 -5.09 -1.25 -13.27
CA ASP A 282 -4.06 -2.01 -12.56
C ASP A 282 -4.54 -3.44 -12.20
N THR A 283 -5.20 -4.10 -13.17
CA THR A 283 -5.72 -5.46 -12.98
C THR A 283 -4.79 -6.47 -13.64
N TYR A 284 -4.47 -7.55 -12.95
CA TYR A 284 -3.65 -8.63 -13.50
C TYR A 284 -4.26 -9.23 -14.77
N LEU A 285 -3.44 -9.50 -15.79
CA LEU A 285 -3.89 -10.04 -17.08
C LEU A 285 -4.63 -11.38 -16.97
N TRP A 286 -4.28 -12.22 -15.98
CA TRP A 286 -4.98 -13.47 -15.76
C TRP A 286 -6.43 -13.27 -15.31
N LEU A 287 -6.73 -12.18 -14.60
CA LEU A 287 -8.11 -11.84 -14.22
C LEU A 287 -8.93 -11.40 -15.43
N HIS A 288 -8.31 -10.71 -16.40
CA HIS A 288 -8.95 -10.39 -17.68
C HIS A 288 -9.27 -11.67 -18.48
N SER A 289 -8.30 -12.60 -18.55
CA SER A 289 -8.52 -13.91 -19.15
C SER A 289 -9.62 -14.71 -18.41
N PHE A 290 -9.62 -14.66 -17.10
CA PHE A 290 -10.62 -15.35 -16.27
C PHE A 290 -12.04 -14.79 -16.51
N VAL A 291 -12.18 -13.48 -16.60
CA VAL A 291 -13.46 -12.84 -16.90
C VAL A 291 -14.00 -13.27 -18.27
N GLU A 292 -13.18 -13.22 -19.32
CA GLU A 292 -13.61 -13.54 -20.66
C GLU A 292 -13.81 -15.04 -20.90
N ASN A 293 -12.86 -15.87 -20.49
CA ASN A 293 -12.87 -17.29 -20.82
C ASN A 293 -13.76 -18.12 -19.88
N GLU A 294 -13.76 -17.75 -18.59
CA GLU A 294 -14.54 -18.49 -17.60
C GLU A 294 -15.90 -17.83 -17.29
N GLN A 295 -16.15 -16.67 -17.91
CA GLN A 295 -17.42 -15.96 -17.78
C GLN A 295 -17.76 -15.61 -16.33
N TYR A 296 -16.78 -15.08 -15.60
CA TYR A 296 -16.94 -14.56 -14.24
C TYR A 296 -17.06 -13.04 -14.24
N ILE A 297 -17.66 -12.51 -13.20
CA ILE A 297 -17.51 -11.12 -12.78
C ILE A 297 -16.35 -11.09 -11.77
N VAL A 298 -15.41 -10.16 -11.94
CA VAL A 298 -14.36 -9.91 -10.94
C VAL A 298 -14.60 -8.55 -10.28
N PHE A 299 -14.53 -8.51 -8.97
CA PHE A 299 -14.72 -7.29 -8.19
C PHE A 299 -13.58 -7.08 -7.21
N THR A 300 -13.12 -5.84 -7.11
CA THR A 300 -12.10 -5.42 -6.15
C THR A 300 -12.58 -4.14 -5.47
N LEU A 301 -12.40 -4.04 -4.15
CA LEU A 301 -12.78 -2.89 -3.35
C LEU A 301 -11.61 -2.50 -2.44
N ASP A 302 -11.23 -1.21 -2.43
CA ASP A 302 -10.36 -0.65 -1.41
C ASP A 302 -11.21 -0.28 -0.19
N ASN A 303 -11.07 -1.07 0.85
CA ASN A 303 -11.73 -0.83 2.13
C ASN A 303 -10.98 0.24 2.94
N ARG A 304 -11.61 0.77 3.99
CA ARG A 304 -10.90 1.58 4.99
C ARG A 304 -9.72 0.80 5.56
N GLY A 305 -8.62 1.48 5.82
CA GLY A 305 -7.32 0.89 6.15
C GLY A 305 -6.35 0.89 4.98
N SER A 306 -6.81 1.01 3.72
CA SER A 306 -5.92 1.17 2.55
C SER A 306 -5.38 2.60 2.44
N GLU A 307 -4.38 2.81 1.56
CA GLU A 307 -3.61 4.07 1.47
C GLU A 307 -4.25 5.15 0.60
N ASN A 308 -3.59 6.31 0.56
CA ASN A 308 -3.90 7.47 -0.28
C ASN A 308 -5.23 8.20 0.05
N ARG A 309 -5.77 7.97 1.24
CA ARG A 309 -7.02 8.55 1.69
C ARG A 309 -6.90 9.38 2.96
N GLY A 310 -5.67 9.48 3.51
CA GLY A 310 -5.33 10.18 4.74
C GLY A 310 -5.61 9.38 6.02
N PHE A 311 -5.01 9.85 7.10
CA PHE A 311 -4.88 9.12 8.37
C PHE A 311 -6.21 8.63 8.96
N ALA A 312 -7.28 9.41 8.84
CA ALA A 312 -8.59 9.01 9.37
C ALA A 312 -9.16 7.77 8.65
N PHE A 313 -8.92 7.63 7.34
CA PHE A 313 -9.32 6.47 6.57
C PHE A 313 -8.41 5.26 6.84
N GLU A 314 -7.12 5.49 6.97
CA GLU A 314 -6.11 4.45 7.12
C GLU A 314 -6.11 3.87 8.54
N SER A 315 -6.22 4.71 9.54
CA SER A 315 -6.00 4.33 10.94
C SER A 315 -7.18 3.70 11.68
N VAL A 316 -8.30 3.47 11.01
CA VAL A 316 -9.47 2.78 11.62
C VAL A 316 -9.19 1.32 11.98
N ILE A 317 -8.15 0.74 11.37
CA ILE A 317 -7.73 -0.65 11.58
C ILE A 317 -6.88 -0.84 12.83
N HIS A 318 -6.39 0.24 13.46
CA HIS A 318 -5.49 0.16 14.61
C HIS A 318 -6.06 -0.70 15.72
N ARG A 319 -5.33 -1.75 16.10
CA ARG A 319 -5.66 -2.81 17.08
C ARG A 319 -6.76 -3.79 16.66
N HIS A 320 -7.36 -3.63 15.46
CA HIS A 320 -8.56 -4.35 15.02
C HIS A 320 -8.47 -4.87 13.58
N LEU A 321 -7.30 -5.36 13.15
CA LEU A 321 -7.11 -5.90 11.80
C LEU A 321 -8.16 -6.98 11.48
N GLY A 322 -8.78 -6.86 10.30
CA GLY A 322 -9.81 -7.79 9.83
C GLY A 322 -11.22 -7.53 10.38
N GLU A 323 -11.47 -6.38 11.03
CA GLU A 323 -12.82 -6.01 11.47
C GLU A 323 -13.48 -5.00 10.52
N THR A 324 -12.88 -3.82 10.37
CA THR A 324 -13.41 -2.77 9.49
C THR A 324 -13.31 -3.18 8.03
N GLU A 325 -12.19 -3.79 7.66
CA GLU A 325 -11.93 -4.26 6.30
C GLU A 325 -13.00 -5.26 5.85
N ILE A 326 -13.36 -6.24 6.70
CA ILE A 326 -14.40 -7.22 6.40
C ILE A 326 -15.77 -6.54 6.25
N LYS A 327 -16.14 -5.61 7.14
CA LYS A 327 -17.40 -4.88 7.03
C LYS A 327 -17.52 -4.14 5.71
N ASP A 328 -16.45 -3.48 5.28
CA ASP A 328 -16.42 -2.75 4.03
C ASP A 328 -16.46 -3.70 2.81
N GLN A 329 -15.75 -4.84 2.84
CA GLN A 329 -15.84 -5.86 1.79
C GLN A 329 -17.26 -6.42 1.66
N LEU A 330 -17.99 -6.58 2.77
CA LEU A 330 -19.40 -7.01 2.74
C LEU A 330 -20.31 -5.95 2.10
N LYS A 331 -19.99 -4.65 2.16
CA LYS A 331 -20.70 -3.63 1.35
C LYS A 331 -20.49 -3.87 -0.16
N GLY A 332 -19.32 -4.35 -0.55
CA GLY A 332 -19.07 -4.81 -1.92
C GLY A 332 -19.96 -6.02 -2.28
N VAL A 333 -20.11 -6.97 -1.38
CA VAL A 333 -21.02 -8.12 -1.58
C VAL A 333 -22.49 -7.68 -1.71
N GLU A 334 -22.96 -6.76 -0.87
CA GLU A 334 -24.32 -6.20 -0.97
C GLU A 334 -24.55 -5.56 -2.35
N TYR A 335 -23.59 -4.77 -2.83
CA TYR A 335 -23.64 -4.18 -4.16
C TYR A 335 -23.70 -5.25 -5.26
N LEU A 336 -22.81 -6.24 -5.23
CA LEU A 336 -22.78 -7.32 -6.20
C LEU A 336 -24.12 -8.08 -6.25
N LYS A 337 -24.67 -8.43 -5.08
CA LYS A 337 -25.98 -9.10 -4.98
C LYS A 337 -27.15 -8.24 -5.47
N SER A 338 -27.00 -6.94 -5.62
CA SER A 338 -28.01 -6.06 -6.19
C SER A 338 -28.02 -6.06 -7.73
N LEU A 339 -26.92 -6.47 -8.37
CA LEU A 339 -26.81 -6.50 -9.82
C LEU A 339 -27.64 -7.61 -10.46
N PRO A 340 -28.43 -7.31 -11.50
CA PRO A 340 -29.38 -8.27 -12.04
C PRO A 340 -28.72 -9.48 -12.72
N TYR A 341 -27.49 -9.36 -13.17
CA TYR A 341 -26.74 -10.40 -13.88
C TYR A 341 -25.82 -11.22 -12.96
N VAL A 342 -25.74 -10.91 -11.66
CA VAL A 342 -24.91 -11.64 -10.71
C VAL A 342 -25.63 -12.87 -10.15
N ASP A 343 -24.92 -13.99 -10.09
CA ASP A 343 -25.34 -15.16 -9.33
C ASP A 343 -25.01 -14.95 -7.84
N ARG A 344 -26.03 -14.67 -7.06
CA ARG A 344 -25.90 -14.32 -5.64
C ARG A 344 -25.40 -15.48 -4.76
N ASN A 345 -25.47 -16.70 -5.26
CA ASN A 345 -25.11 -17.92 -4.54
C ASN A 345 -23.71 -18.42 -4.91
N ARG A 346 -23.05 -17.79 -5.89
CA ARG A 346 -21.75 -18.22 -6.41
C ARG A 346 -20.73 -17.10 -6.30
N ILE A 347 -20.26 -16.84 -5.08
CA ILE A 347 -19.28 -15.79 -4.75
C ILE A 347 -18.06 -16.44 -4.15
N ALA A 348 -16.95 -16.45 -4.91
CA ALA A 348 -15.64 -16.88 -4.47
C ALA A 348 -14.80 -15.68 -4.03
N VAL A 349 -13.78 -15.91 -3.22
CA VAL A 349 -12.80 -14.88 -2.83
C VAL A 349 -11.37 -15.39 -2.98
N HIS A 350 -10.48 -14.53 -3.49
CA HIS A 350 -9.05 -14.79 -3.61
C HIS A 350 -8.24 -13.56 -3.23
N GLY A 351 -7.11 -13.80 -2.58
CA GLY A 351 -6.11 -12.78 -2.29
C GLY A 351 -4.79 -13.38 -1.86
N TRP A 352 -3.73 -12.55 -1.88
CA TRP A 352 -2.37 -12.93 -1.53
C TRP A 352 -1.85 -12.09 -0.37
N SER A 353 -1.02 -12.68 0.53
CA SER A 353 -0.44 -11.97 1.67
C SER A 353 -1.52 -11.48 2.66
N PHE A 354 -1.62 -10.19 2.90
CA PHE A 354 -2.76 -9.59 3.61
C PHE A 354 -4.09 -9.97 2.94
N GLY A 355 -4.12 -10.02 1.60
CA GLY A 355 -5.28 -10.50 0.85
C GLY A 355 -5.61 -11.97 1.12
N GLY A 356 -4.61 -12.81 1.40
CA GLY A 356 -4.81 -14.18 1.85
C GLY A 356 -5.43 -14.25 3.26
N PHE A 357 -4.99 -13.36 4.16
CA PHE A 357 -5.65 -13.15 5.45
C PHE A 357 -7.10 -12.74 5.27
N MET A 358 -7.36 -11.77 4.39
CA MET A 358 -8.71 -11.29 4.10
C MET A 358 -9.59 -12.40 3.47
N ALA A 359 -9.08 -13.12 2.46
CA ALA A 359 -9.83 -14.19 1.80
C ALA A 359 -10.22 -15.30 2.77
N SER A 360 -9.28 -15.78 3.58
CA SER A 360 -9.54 -16.79 4.59
C SER A 360 -10.46 -16.29 5.72
N SER A 361 -10.30 -15.03 6.13
CA SER A 361 -11.15 -14.41 7.15
C SER A 361 -12.58 -14.18 6.67
N LEU A 362 -12.78 -13.73 5.44
CA LEU A 362 -14.10 -13.55 4.83
C LEU A 362 -14.86 -14.87 4.78
N LEU A 363 -14.22 -15.93 4.26
CA LEU A 363 -14.87 -17.24 4.17
C LEU A 363 -15.20 -17.82 5.56
N THR A 364 -14.25 -17.79 6.50
CA THR A 364 -14.44 -18.43 7.81
C THR A 364 -15.40 -17.66 8.73
N ARG A 365 -15.54 -16.35 8.54
CA ARG A 365 -16.49 -15.54 9.32
C ARG A 365 -17.87 -15.44 8.67
N HIS A 366 -17.96 -15.57 7.34
CA HIS A 366 -19.21 -15.44 6.57
C HIS A 366 -19.41 -16.61 5.59
N PRO A 367 -19.46 -17.86 6.09
CA PRO A 367 -19.57 -19.05 5.25
C PRO A 367 -20.93 -19.18 4.55
N ASP A 368 -21.90 -18.37 4.91
CA ASP A 368 -23.20 -18.20 4.25
C ASP A 368 -23.17 -17.26 3.04
N VAL A 369 -22.07 -16.52 2.88
CA VAL A 369 -21.87 -15.55 1.80
C VAL A 369 -20.98 -16.08 0.70
N PHE A 370 -19.89 -16.75 1.07
CA PHE A 370 -18.85 -17.20 0.16
C PHE A 370 -18.90 -18.72 -0.02
N THR A 371 -18.75 -19.18 -1.25
CA THR A 371 -18.78 -20.60 -1.61
C THR A 371 -17.40 -21.26 -1.52
N THR A 372 -16.33 -20.50 -1.76
CA THR A 372 -14.94 -21.00 -1.69
C THR A 372 -13.96 -19.84 -1.54
N ALA A 373 -12.77 -20.15 -1.03
CA ALA A 373 -11.67 -19.19 -0.98
C ALA A 373 -10.33 -19.83 -1.36
N VAL A 374 -9.46 -19.01 -2.01
CA VAL A 374 -8.06 -19.33 -2.22
C VAL A 374 -7.21 -18.25 -1.54
N ALA A 375 -6.46 -18.65 -0.52
CA ALA A 375 -5.65 -17.79 0.33
C ALA A 375 -4.16 -18.07 0.07
N GLY A 376 -3.49 -17.19 -0.69
CA GLY A 376 -2.07 -17.32 -1.00
C GLY A 376 -1.19 -16.58 0.00
N GLY A 377 -0.07 -17.18 0.45
CA GLY A 377 0.90 -16.56 1.37
C GLY A 377 0.25 -15.88 2.57
N ALA A 378 -0.80 -16.50 3.14
CA ALA A 378 -1.74 -15.86 4.04
C ALA A 378 -1.18 -15.65 5.46
N VAL A 379 -1.34 -14.46 6.02
CA VAL A 379 -1.15 -14.23 7.46
C VAL A 379 -2.35 -14.82 8.20
N THR A 380 -2.15 -15.89 8.94
CA THR A 380 -3.24 -16.59 9.68
C THR A 380 -3.28 -16.25 11.16
N ASP A 381 -2.18 -15.73 11.70
CA ASP A 381 -2.05 -15.26 13.08
C ASP A 381 -0.98 -14.14 13.14
N TRP A 382 -1.37 -12.94 13.46
CA TRP A 382 -0.49 -11.77 13.49
C TRP A 382 0.64 -11.86 14.52
N LYS A 383 0.59 -12.79 15.48
CA LYS A 383 1.71 -13.08 16.39
C LYS A 383 2.96 -13.59 15.69
N TYR A 384 2.81 -14.19 14.51
CA TYR A 384 3.93 -14.72 13.74
C TYR A 384 4.45 -13.73 12.69
N TYR A 385 3.84 -12.55 12.58
CA TYR A 385 4.29 -11.54 11.65
C TYR A 385 5.46 -10.72 12.25
N GLU A 386 6.17 -9.98 11.42
CA GLU A 386 7.32 -9.20 11.86
C GLU A 386 6.93 -8.05 12.79
N VAL A 387 7.89 -7.59 13.61
CA VAL A 387 7.66 -6.66 14.71
C VAL A 387 7.16 -5.30 14.21
N MET A 388 7.87 -4.68 13.25
CA MET A 388 7.60 -3.30 12.83
C MET A 388 6.21 -3.15 12.23
N TYR A 389 5.84 -4.01 11.27
CA TYR A 389 4.51 -3.98 10.66
C TYR A 389 3.43 -4.44 11.64
N GLY A 390 3.62 -5.60 12.28
CA GLY A 390 2.62 -6.18 13.17
C GLY A 390 2.28 -5.27 14.34
N GLU A 391 3.28 -4.72 15.02
CA GLU A 391 3.06 -3.87 16.19
C GLU A 391 2.59 -2.45 15.84
N ARG A 392 2.91 -1.92 14.65
CA ARG A 392 2.35 -0.63 14.19
C ARG A 392 0.83 -0.65 14.16
N TYR A 393 0.25 -1.73 13.65
CA TYR A 393 -1.21 -1.81 13.48
C TYR A 393 -1.92 -2.51 14.62
N MET A 394 -1.22 -3.31 15.45
CA MET A 394 -1.84 -4.15 16.46
C MET A 394 -1.32 -3.91 17.89
N ASP A 395 -0.32 -3.04 18.10
CA ASP A 395 0.49 -2.99 19.30
C ASP A 395 1.14 -4.37 19.61
N THR A 396 1.73 -4.56 20.77
CA THR A 396 2.25 -5.88 21.15
C THR A 396 1.11 -6.86 21.50
N PRO A 397 1.31 -8.18 21.36
CA PRO A 397 0.34 -9.18 21.81
C PRO A 397 -0.01 -9.08 23.29
N LYS A 398 0.86 -8.50 24.10
CA LYS A 398 0.62 -8.28 25.54
C LYS A 398 -0.31 -7.09 25.77
N GLU A 399 -0.20 -6.02 24.99
CA GLU A 399 -1.01 -4.81 25.10
C GLU A 399 -2.37 -4.94 24.43
N ASN A 400 -2.48 -5.82 23.42
CA ASN A 400 -3.70 -6.05 22.67
C ASN A 400 -4.04 -7.54 22.47
N PRO A 401 -4.12 -8.34 23.54
CA PRO A 401 -4.35 -9.80 23.41
C PRO A 401 -5.66 -10.14 22.73
N GLU A 402 -6.71 -9.33 22.94
CA GLU A 402 -8.01 -9.51 22.33
C GLU A 402 -8.00 -9.25 20.83
N GLY A 403 -7.37 -8.17 20.36
CA GLY A 403 -7.22 -7.86 18.93
C GLY A 403 -6.48 -8.97 18.19
N TYR A 404 -5.40 -9.49 18.75
CA TYR A 404 -4.66 -10.62 18.17
C TYR A 404 -5.52 -11.89 18.09
N GLU A 405 -6.30 -12.20 19.12
CA GLU A 405 -7.20 -13.36 19.07
C GLU A 405 -8.37 -13.15 18.10
N ASN A 406 -8.91 -11.94 18.02
CA ASN A 406 -10.00 -11.61 17.09
C ASN A 406 -9.55 -11.61 15.63
N SER A 407 -8.30 -11.26 15.35
CA SER A 407 -7.75 -11.30 13.99
C SER A 407 -7.28 -12.70 13.55
N ARG A 408 -7.12 -13.65 14.48
CA ARG A 408 -6.62 -15.00 14.18
C ARG A 408 -7.64 -15.81 13.38
N VAL A 409 -7.29 -16.22 12.16
CA VAL A 409 -8.17 -17.01 11.26
C VAL A 409 -8.60 -18.32 11.91
N GLY A 410 -7.68 -18.98 12.62
CA GLY A 410 -7.93 -20.24 13.33
C GLY A 410 -9.05 -20.18 14.36
N LYS A 411 -9.38 -19.01 14.91
CA LYS A 411 -10.51 -18.79 15.81
C LYS A 411 -11.84 -19.19 15.18
N TYR A 412 -12.02 -18.88 13.90
CA TYR A 412 -13.29 -18.97 13.18
C TYR A 412 -13.46 -20.27 12.37
N LEU A 413 -12.50 -21.19 12.42
CA LEU A 413 -12.55 -22.43 11.65
C LEU A 413 -13.76 -23.32 12.01
N ASP A 414 -14.34 -23.17 13.21
CA ASP A 414 -15.58 -23.93 13.56
C ASP A 414 -16.73 -23.63 12.60
N ASN A 415 -16.77 -22.42 12.03
CA ASN A 415 -17.79 -22.01 11.06
C ASN A 415 -17.50 -22.55 9.64
N LEU A 416 -16.28 -23.03 9.36
CA LEU A 416 -15.90 -23.46 8.02
C LEU A 416 -16.74 -24.66 7.55
N ASN A 417 -17.47 -24.47 6.46
CA ASN A 417 -18.31 -25.47 5.81
C ASN A 417 -18.15 -25.47 4.27
N CYS A 418 -17.23 -24.67 3.77
CA CYS A 418 -16.94 -24.48 2.35
C CYS A 418 -15.46 -24.77 2.05
N PRO A 419 -15.11 -25.15 0.81
CA PRO A 419 -13.71 -25.40 0.40
C PRO A 419 -12.82 -24.18 0.59
N LEU A 420 -11.66 -24.39 1.23
CA LEU A 420 -10.64 -23.39 1.50
C LEU A 420 -9.25 -23.93 1.15
N LEU A 421 -8.58 -23.29 0.17
CA LEU A 421 -7.23 -23.62 -0.24
C LEU A 421 -6.23 -22.59 0.30
N PHE A 422 -5.22 -23.07 1.01
CA PHE A 422 -4.02 -22.27 1.33
C PHE A 422 -2.88 -22.63 0.38
N ILE A 423 -2.27 -21.61 -0.25
CA ILE A 423 -1.08 -21.76 -1.09
C ILE A 423 0.08 -21.06 -0.41
N HIS A 424 1.28 -21.69 -0.36
CA HIS A 424 2.42 -21.12 0.34
C HIS A 424 3.75 -21.48 -0.32
N GLY A 425 4.71 -20.56 -0.29
CA GLY A 425 6.10 -20.85 -0.65
C GLY A 425 6.84 -21.54 0.50
N SER A 426 7.64 -22.57 0.19
CA SER A 426 8.29 -23.36 1.26
C SER A 426 9.40 -22.61 2.02
N ILE A 427 9.94 -21.54 1.41
CA ILE A 427 10.97 -20.68 2.00
C ILE A 427 10.50 -19.22 2.12
N ASP A 428 9.20 -19.01 2.35
CA ASP A 428 8.63 -17.68 2.55
C ASP A 428 9.23 -17.03 3.81
N ASP A 429 9.98 -15.96 3.64
CA ASP A 429 10.63 -15.19 4.68
C ASP A 429 9.87 -13.93 5.10
N VAL A 430 8.78 -13.62 4.40
CA VAL A 430 7.86 -12.51 4.71
C VAL A 430 6.68 -13.02 5.56
N VAL A 431 5.91 -13.96 5.02
CA VAL A 431 4.87 -14.66 5.76
C VAL A 431 5.37 -16.07 6.03
N VAL A 432 6.05 -16.22 7.16
CA VAL A 432 6.79 -17.44 7.49
C VAL A 432 5.92 -18.70 7.48
N PRO A 433 6.45 -19.88 7.12
CA PRO A 433 5.66 -21.13 7.00
C PRO A 433 4.89 -21.53 8.26
N GLN A 434 5.22 -20.97 9.43
CA GLN A 434 4.48 -21.16 10.68
C GLN A 434 3.01 -20.78 10.56
N HIS A 435 2.68 -19.81 9.71
CA HIS A 435 1.28 -19.43 9.44
C HIS A 435 0.50 -20.62 8.89
N LEU A 436 1.01 -21.29 7.85
CA LEU A 436 0.38 -22.45 7.24
C LEU A 436 0.35 -23.63 8.20
N MET A 437 1.44 -23.91 8.91
CA MET A 437 1.50 -25.03 9.85
C MET A 437 0.55 -24.84 11.02
N THR A 438 0.40 -23.62 11.52
CA THR A 438 -0.49 -23.31 12.65
C THR A 438 -1.96 -23.44 12.25
N ILE A 439 -2.37 -22.88 11.10
CA ILE A 439 -3.76 -22.98 10.67
C ILE A 439 -4.14 -24.44 10.34
N THR A 440 -3.21 -25.22 9.77
CA THR A 440 -3.39 -26.66 9.54
C THR A 440 -3.60 -27.42 10.85
N ARG A 441 -2.77 -27.11 11.87
CA ARG A 441 -2.94 -27.72 13.20
C ARG A 441 -4.26 -27.35 13.86
N ASP A 442 -4.71 -26.10 13.72
CA ASP A 442 -5.99 -25.64 14.25
C ASP A 442 -7.17 -26.34 13.54
N ALA A 443 -7.07 -26.53 12.22
CA ALA A 443 -8.05 -27.27 11.44
C ALA A 443 -8.18 -28.74 11.93
N ILE A 444 -7.04 -29.43 12.13
CA ILE A 444 -7.01 -30.80 12.68
C ILE A 444 -7.69 -30.85 14.04
N LYS A 445 -7.35 -29.93 14.96
CA LYS A 445 -7.93 -29.91 16.33
C LYS A 445 -9.45 -29.71 16.32
N LYS A 446 -9.96 -28.96 15.33
CA LYS A 446 -11.39 -28.67 15.17
C LYS A 446 -12.11 -29.62 14.24
N ASN A 447 -11.42 -30.69 13.79
CA ASN A 447 -11.93 -31.67 12.82
C ASN A 447 -12.50 -30.99 11.55
N LYS A 448 -11.77 -30.00 11.04
CA LYS A 448 -12.08 -29.28 9.78
C LYS A 448 -11.06 -29.63 8.71
N PHE A 449 -11.53 -29.68 7.47
CA PHE A 449 -10.68 -29.94 6.32
C PHE A 449 -10.38 -28.65 5.62
N ILE A 450 -9.09 -28.44 5.31
CA ILE A 450 -8.57 -27.35 4.48
C ILE A 450 -7.64 -27.97 3.44
N ASP A 451 -7.64 -27.43 2.24
CA ASP A 451 -6.69 -27.82 1.21
C ASP A 451 -5.42 -26.99 1.34
N THR A 452 -4.28 -27.58 1.02
CA THR A 452 -2.99 -26.91 1.07
C THR A 452 -2.17 -27.25 -0.17
N PHE A 453 -1.48 -26.24 -0.74
CA PHE A 453 -0.52 -26.45 -1.80
C PHE A 453 0.77 -25.67 -1.50
N ILE A 454 1.91 -26.37 -1.50
CA ILE A 454 3.22 -25.77 -1.20
C ILE A 454 4.03 -25.72 -2.48
N TYR A 455 4.58 -24.54 -2.79
CA TYR A 455 5.55 -24.34 -3.86
C TYR A 455 6.96 -24.49 -3.30
N PRO A 456 7.67 -25.61 -3.60
CA PRO A 456 9.03 -25.82 -3.13
C PRO A 456 9.99 -24.76 -3.67
N MET A 457 10.91 -24.30 -2.82
CA MET A 457 11.97 -23.32 -3.15
C MET A 457 11.45 -21.92 -3.58
N HIS A 458 10.18 -21.62 -3.39
CA HIS A 458 9.65 -20.27 -3.56
C HIS A 458 9.50 -19.57 -2.21
N GLY A 459 9.82 -18.26 -2.21
CA GLY A 459 9.56 -17.33 -1.11
C GLY A 459 8.11 -16.83 -1.13
N HIS A 460 7.90 -15.57 -0.72
CA HIS A 460 6.57 -14.96 -0.63
C HIS A 460 5.83 -14.87 -1.97
N GLY A 461 6.53 -14.80 -3.09
CA GLY A 461 5.95 -14.81 -4.43
C GLY A 461 6.44 -16.01 -5.25
N VAL A 462 5.52 -16.72 -5.88
CA VAL A 462 5.84 -17.77 -6.86
C VAL A 462 6.19 -17.10 -8.19
N ARG A 463 7.34 -17.43 -8.77
CA ARG A 463 7.90 -16.75 -9.95
C ARG A 463 8.23 -17.73 -11.08
N GLY A 464 8.54 -17.17 -12.27
CA GLY A 464 8.95 -17.94 -13.44
C GLY A 464 7.81 -18.81 -14.00
N SER A 465 8.14 -19.98 -14.52
CA SER A 465 7.17 -20.95 -15.07
C SER A 465 6.13 -21.41 -14.06
N ASP A 466 6.54 -21.50 -12.79
CA ASP A 466 5.67 -21.99 -11.72
C ASP A 466 4.53 -21.02 -11.40
N HIS A 467 4.68 -19.74 -11.76
CA HIS A 467 3.59 -18.76 -11.67
C HIS A 467 2.41 -19.11 -12.61
N ILE A 468 2.69 -19.75 -13.76
CA ILE A 468 1.63 -20.22 -14.67
C ILE A 468 0.85 -21.36 -13.99
N HIS A 469 1.55 -22.30 -13.39
CA HIS A 469 0.94 -23.39 -12.62
C HIS A 469 0.12 -22.84 -11.44
N LEU A 470 0.66 -21.85 -10.69
CA LEU A 470 -0.04 -21.19 -9.61
C LEU A 470 -1.36 -20.59 -10.09
N THR A 471 -1.32 -19.83 -11.17
CA THR A 471 -2.51 -19.18 -11.74
C THR A 471 -3.56 -20.21 -12.15
N GLN A 472 -3.15 -21.28 -12.83
CA GLN A 472 -4.05 -22.35 -13.23
C GLN A 472 -4.65 -23.06 -12.01
N GLN A 473 -3.85 -23.33 -10.97
CA GLN A 473 -4.31 -23.95 -9.73
C GLN A 473 -5.40 -23.09 -9.05
N ILE A 474 -5.22 -21.76 -9.02
CA ILE A 474 -6.22 -20.83 -8.47
C ILE A 474 -7.52 -20.89 -9.28
N ILE A 475 -7.41 -20.78 -10.61
CA ILE A 475 -8.56 -20.82 -11.52
C ILE A 475 -9.34 -22.12 -11.37
N ASP A 476 -8.66 -23.27 -11.45
CA ASP A 476 -9.28 -24.58 -11.39
C ASP A 476 -9.96 -24.84 -10.04
N TYR A 477 -9.32 -24.43 -8.95
CA TYR A 477 -9.90 -24.55 -7.61
C TYR A 477 -11.18 -23.73 -7.47
N ILE A 478 -11.15 -22.46 -7.92
CA ILE A 478 -12.33 -21.59 -7.88
C ILE A 478 -13.45 -22.17 -8.73
N LYS A 479 -13.19 -22.60 -9.96
CA LYS A 479 -14.21 -23.17 -10.87
C LYS A 479 -14.83 -24.45 -10.32
N THR A 480 -14.01 -25.29 -9.73
CA THR A 480 -14.47 -26.60 -9.19
C THR A 480 -15.36 -26.43 -7.96
N ASN A 481 -15.10 -25.41 -7.15
CA ASN A 481 -15.73 -25.25 -5.83
C ASN A 481 -16.74 -24.09 -5.74
N ASN A 482 -16.82 -23.22 -6.73
CA ASN A 482 -17.80 -22.12 -6.78
C ASN A 482 -19.05 -22.56 -7.57
N LEU A 483 -19.73 -23.59 -7.08
CA LEU A 483 -20.87 -24.24 -7.71
C LEU A 483 -22.20 -23.68 -7.24
#